data_24809c894b6924639b852b22c0d26e0f
#
_entry.id   24809c894b6924639b852b22c0d26e0f
#
_cell.length_a   1.000
_cell.length_b   1.000
_cell.length_c   1.000
_cell.angle_alpha   90.00
_cell.angle_beta   90.00
_cell.angle_gamma   90.00
#
_symmetry.space_group_name_H-M   'P 1'
#
loop_
_entity.id
_entity.type
_entity.pdbx_description
1 polymer ?
#
loop_
_entity_poly.entity_id
_entity_poly.type
_entity_poly.pdbx_seq_one_letter_code
_entity_poly.pdbx_strand_id
1 'polypeptide(L)'
;MPDSGGSSGRPSRGSGSFTVHPAEELEVYFNEVAHGRPVGFVASSKWKPPTDIYETDEALVVYMDIAGMRSEDFTVEYVDGVLTIAGERTARRHEGKPHYHAMEVQVGPFERRFRLPVPVDPESIRANYDQGFLEVRLAKLPPRLSGPQSVRVQ
;
A
#
# COMPACT_ATOMS: atom_id res chain seq x y z
N MET A 1 29.11 -49.25 3.40
CA MET A 1 29.33 -48.21 4.40
C MET A 1 30.08 -47.05 3.76
N PRO A 2 29.62 -45.79 3.75
CA PRO A 2 28.88 -45.02 4.75
C PRO A 2 27.65 -44.33 4.14
N ASP A 3 26.68 -44.19 4.83
CA ASP A 3 25.95 -43.14 5.54
C ASP A 3 26.02 -41.75 4.92
N SER A 4 24.88 -41.24 4.45
CA SER A 4 24.67 -39.85 4.08
C SER A 4 23.26 -39.40 4.52
N GLY A 5 23.27 -38.75 5.68
CA GLY A 5 22.11 -38.12 6.26
C GLY A 5 21.53 -36.98 5.42
N GLY A 6 20.27 -37.07 5.08
CA GLY A 6 19.50 -35.99 4.49
C GLY A 6 19.09 -34.99 5.56
N SER A 7 19.54 -33.74 5.41
CA SER A 7 19.08 -32.61 6.19
C SER A 7 17.97 -31.91 5.46
N SER A 8 16.75 -32.03 5.96
CA SER A 8 15.59 -31.25 5.53
C SER A 8 15.66 -29.86 6.12
N GLY A 9 16.10 -28.88 5.34
CA GLY A 9 16.06 -27.47 5.69
C GLY A 9 14.63 -26.94 5.59
N ARG A 10 14.03 -26.57 6.72
CA ARG A 10 12.81 -25.76 6.80
C ARG A 10 13.13 -24.33 6.31
N PRO A 11 12.28 -23.70 5.51
CA PRO A 11 12.44 -22.28 5.25
C PRO A 11 12.11 -21.49 6.52
N SER A 12 13.06 -20.66 6.95
CA SER A 12 12.92 -19.73 8.06
C SER A 12 11.90 -18.64 7.67
N ARG A 13 10.91 -18.45 8.54
CA ARG A 13 10.04 -17.27 8.50
C ARG A 13 10.92 -16.04 8.72
N GLY A 14 11.05 -15.20 7.68
CA GLY A 14 11.65 -13.90 7.80
C GLY A 14 10.77 -13.01 8.69
N SER A 15 11.28 -12.65 9.86
CA SER A 15 10.72 -11.62 10.69
C SER A 15 10.98 -10.27 9.99
N GLY A 16 9.93 -9.64 9.46
CA GLY A 16 10.01 -8.28 8.95
C GLY A 16 10.36 -7.32 10.09
N SER A 17 11.54 -6.70 10.02
CA SER A 17 11.90 -5.63 10.94
C SER A 17 11.16 -4.37 10.54
N PHE A 18 10.37 -3.82 11.45
CA PHE A 18 9.69 -2.55 11.28
C PHE A 18 10.69 -1.40 11.50
N THR A 19 10.94 -0.62 10.46
CA THR A 19 11.69 0.63 10.59
C THR A 19 10.69 1.77 10.70
N VAL A 20 10.70 2.45 11.84
CA VAL A 20 9.88 3.65 12.08
C VAL A 20 10.57 4.82 11.38
N HIS A 21 9.95 5.37 10.33
CA HIS A 21 10.37 6.63 9.74
C HIS A 21 9.57 7.79 10.33
N PRO A 22 10.20 8.96 10.58
CA PRO A 22 9.51 10.13 11.08
C PRO A 22 8.48 10.65 10.08
N ALA A 23 7.41 11.21 10.61
CA ALA A 23 6.26 11.70 9.87
C ALA A 23 6.62 12.88 8.97
N GLU A 24 6.92 12.61 7.70
CA GLU A 24 7.02 13.63 6.66
C GLU A 24 5.94 13.41 5.61
N GLU A 25 5.11 14.44 5.45
CA GLU A 25 4.06 14.65 4.44
C GLU A 25 2.97 13.58 4.33
N LEU A 26 1.98 13.72 5.21
CA LEU A 26 0.68 13.09 5.04
C LEU A 26 -0.06 13.76 3.88
N GLU A 27 -0.18 13.07 2.75
CA GLU A 27 -1.14 13.48 1.72
C GLU A 27 -2.56 13.30 2.26
N VAL A 28 -3.20 14.40 2.61
CA VAL A 28 -4.61 14.41 2.98
C VAL A 28 -5.43 14.25 1.71
N TYR A 29 -5.95 13.05 1.49
CA TYR A 29 -6.70 12.70 0.28
C TYR A 29 -8.15 13.24 0.34
N PHE A 30 -8.31 14.56 0.33
CA PHE A 30 -9.65 15.16 0.26
C PHE A 30 -9.78 16.31 -0.73
N ASN A 31 -8.84 16.58 -1.63
CA ASN A 31 -9.03 17.75 -2.52
C ASN A 31 -8.34 17.74 -3.88
N GLU A 32 -8.19 16.64 -4.57
CA GLU A 32 -7.68 16.70 -5.96
C GLU A 32 -8.52 15.93 -6.99
N VAL A 33 -9.82 16.10 -6.97
CA VAL A 33 -10.70 15.76 -8.11
C VAL A 33 -11.11 17.03 -8.89
N ALA A 34 -10.42 18.12 -8.78
CA ALA A 34 -10.72 19.27 -9.57
C ALA A 34 -9.44 19.99 -10.04
N HIS A 35 -9.27 20.02 -11.33
CA HIS A 35 -8.43 20.88 -12.17
C HIS A 35 -7.31 20.14 -12.92
N GLY A 36 -7.67 19.72 -14.13
CA GLY A 36 -6.70 19.37 -15.16
C GLY A 36 -5.74 20.52 -15.44
N ARG A 37 -4.44 20.25 -15.23
CA ARG A 37 -3.35 21.04 -15.83
C ARG A 37 -2.29 20.07 -16.34
N PRO A 38 -1.79 20.26 -17.56
CA PRO A 38 -0.62 19.53 -18.03
C PRO A 38 0.59 20.04 -17.25
N VAL A 39 1.15 19.20 -16.38
CA VAL A 39 2.38 19.52 -15.67
C VAL A 39 3.55 19.04 -16.52
N GLY A 40 4.44 19.97 -16.88
CA GLY A 40 5.68 19.69 -17.54
C GLY A 40 6.53 18.71 -16.73
N PHE A 41 7.30 17.89 -17.42
CA PHE A 41 8.21 16.90 -16.88
C PHE A 41 9.14 17.50 -15.83
N VAL A 42 8.91 17.23 -14.56
CA VAL A 42 9.90 17.37 -13.51
C VAL A 42 10.35 15.97 -13.12
N ALA A 43 11.61 15.67 -13.35
CA ALA A 43 12.23 14.35 -13.23
C ALA A 43 12.44 13.91 -11.78
N SER A 44 11.43 13.99 -10.91
CA SER A 44 11.47 13.39 -9.57
C SER A 44 10.10 13.10 -8.96
N SER A 45 9.02 13.13 -9.70
CA SER A 45 7.74 12.70 -9.14
C SER A 45 7.69 11.17 -9.13
N LYS A 46 7.70 10.58 -7.96
CA LYS A 46 7.27 9.20 -7.76
C LYS A 46 5.95 9.02 -8.50
N TRP A 47 5.83 7.96 -9.30
CA TRP A 47 4.55 7.70 -9.94
C TRP A 47 3.49 7.31 -8.92
N LYS A 48 2.23 7.62 -9.20
CA LYS A 48 1.13 7.33 -8.28
C LYS A 48 0.27 6.21 -8.87
N PRO A 49 0.35 4.97 -8.35
CA PRO A 49 -0.55 3.90 -8.75
C PRO A 49 -2.01 4.31 -8.60
N PRO A 50 -2.87 4.13 -9.61
CA PRO A 50 -4.30 4.33 -9.48
C PRO A 50 -4.85 3.50 -8.32
N THR A 51 -5.66 4.14 -7.46
CA THR A 51 -6.12 3.52 -6.22
C THR A 51 -7.54 3.95 -5.93
N ASP A 52 -8.40 2.96 -5.73
CA ASP A 52 -9.74 3.15 -5.20
C ASP A 52 -9.76 2.83 -3.72
N ILE A 53 -10.48 3.64 -2.94
CA ILE A 53 -10.72 3.39 -1.53
C ILE A 53 -12.22 3.46 -1.31
N TYR A 54 -12.79 2.38 -0.80
CA TYR A 54 -14.21 2.31 -0.55
C TYR A 54 -14.53 1.58 0.75
N GLU A 55 -15.70 1.83 1.29
CA GLU A 55 -16.20 1.18 2.48
C GLU A 55 -17.35 0.24 2.15
N THR A 56 -17.38 -0.86 2.86
CA THR A 56 -18.55 -1.72 3.03
C THR A 56 -19.10 -1.56 4.46
N ASP A 57 -20.18 -2.24 4.78
CA ASP A 57 -20.69 -2.22 6.17
C ASP A 57 -19.67 -2.74 7.18
N GLU A 58 -18.81 -3.67 6.78
CA GLU A 58 -17.88 -4.38 7.65
C GLU A 58 -16.43 -3.91 7.53
N ALA A 59 -16.02 -3.38 6.39
CA ALA A 59 -14.61 -3.15 6.08
C ALA A 59 -14.35 -1.88 5.27
N LEU A 60 -13.15 -1.34 5.43
CA LEU A 60 -12.51 -0.44 4.47
C LEU A 60 -11.66 -1.26 3.52
N VAL A 61 -11.73 -0.95 2.23
CA VAL A 61 -10.97 -1.64 1.18
C VAL A 61 -10.17 -0.63 0.39
N VAL A 62 -8.88 -0.92 0.21
CA VAL A 62 -7.98 -0.18 -0.68
C VAL A 62 -7.66 -1.11 -1.86
N TYR A 63 -7.96 -0.67 -3.07
CA TYR A 63 -7.78 -1.41 -4.31
C TYR A 63 -6.86 -0.63 -5.24
N MET A 64 -5.68 -1.18 -5.54
CA MET A 64 -4.59 -0.46 -6.22
C MET A 64 -4.11 -1.22 -7.45
N ASP A 65 -4.01 -0.52 -8.60
CA ASP A 65 -3.41 -1.05 -9.82
C ASP A 65 -1.88 -0.93 -9.76
N ILE A 66 -1.23 -2.07 -9.56
CA ILE A 66 0.22 -2.24 -9.60
C ILE A 66 0.63 -3.39 -10.53
N ALA A 67 -0.04 -3.47 -11.67
CA ALA A 67 0.22 -4.50 -12.67
C ALA A 67 1.70 -4.57 -13.08
N GLY A 68 2.18 -5.79 -13.32
CA GLY A 68 3.57 -6.05 -13.71
C GLY A 68 4.58 -6.09 -12.57
N MET A 69 4.12 -5.99 -11.33
CA MET A 69 4.94 -6.17 -10.12
C MET A 69 4.80 -7.59 -9.56
N ARG A 70 5.72 -7.97 -8.69
CA ARG A 70 5.66 -9.20 -7.90
C ARG A 70 5.43 -8.84 -6.44
N SER A 71 5.01 -9.79 -5.64
CA SER A 71 4.71 -9.56 -4.20
C SER A 71 5.92 -9.07 -3.41
N GLU A 72 7.13 -9.38 -3.85
CA GLU A 72 8.37 -8.91 -3.25
C GLU A 72 8.77 -7.48 -3.65
N ASP A 73 8.11 -6.89 -4.66
CA ASP A 73 8.44 -5.57 -5.20
C ASP A 73 7.73 -4.43 -4.45
N PHE A 74 6.87 -4.75 -3.47
CA PHE A 74 6.14 -3.75 -2.68
C PHE A 74 5.92 -4.19 -1.23
N THR A 75 5.64 -3.22 -0.37
CA THR A 75 5.30 -3.42 1.05
C THR A 75 3.98 -2.75 1.38
N VAL A 76 3.30 -3.29 2.39
CA VAL A 76 2.07 -2.74 2.96
C VAL A 76 2.28 -2.61 4.47
N GLU A 77 2.17 -1.40 5.01
CA GLU A 77 2.37 -1.10 6.42
C GLU A 77 1.19 -0.30 6.97
N TYR A 78 0.83 -0.56 8.22
CA TYR A 78 -0.21 0.20 8.91
C TYR A 78 0.31 0.65 10.27
N VAL A 79 0.35 1.96 10.48
CA VAL A 79 0.81 2.58 11.73
C VAL A 79 -0.07 3.78 12.06
N ASP A 80 -0.60 3.83 13.27
CA ASP A 80 -1.33 4.98 13.83
C ASP A 80 -2.42 5.57 12.91
N GLY A 81 -3.20 4.69 12.30
CA GLY A 81 -4.30 5.09 11.41
C GLY A 81 -3.87 5.45 10.00
N VAL A 82 -2.60 5.22 9.64
CA VAL A 82 -2.07 5.46 8.31
C VAL A 82 -1.67 4.12 7.66
N LEU A 83 -2.26 3.84 6.51
CA LEU A 83 -1.86 2.75 5.64
C LEU A 83 -0.84 3.28 4.64
N THR A 84 0.34 2.69 4.60
CA THR A 84 1.41 3.02 3.64
C THR A 84 1.62 1.83 2.70
N ILE A 85 1.60 2.11 1.40
CA ILE A 85 1.92 1.13 0.36
C ILE A 85 3.06 1.71 -0.47
N ALA A 86 4.20 1.03 -0.49
CA ALA A 86 5.40 1.49 -1.17
C ALA A 86 6.04 0.36 -1.98
N GLY A 87 6.69 0.70 -3.08
CA GLY A 87 7.35 -0.28 -3.92
C GLY A 87 8.04 0.35 -5.12
N GLU A 88 8.51 -0.51 -6.02
CA GLU A 88 9.17 -0.07 -7.24
C GLU A 88 8.73 -0.95 -8.42
N ARG A 89 8.13 -0.32 -9.44
CA ARG A 89 7.83 -0.98 -10.71
C ARG A 89 9.06 -0.88 -11.63
N THR A 90 9.68 -2.00 -11.92
CA THR A 90 10.84 -2.06 -12.81
C THR A 90 10.43 -1.87 -14.26
N ALA A 91 11.20 -1.09 -15.01
CA ALA A 91 11.01 -0.97 -16.44
C ALA A 91 11.25 -2.32 -17.14
N ARG A 92 10.41 -2.63 -18.13
CA ARG A 92 10.63 -3.80 -18.97
C ARG A 92 11.95 -3.68 -19.71
N ARG A 93 12.77 -4.73 -19.66
CA ARG A 93 13.98 -4.82 -20.49
C ARG A 93 13.58 -5.11 -21.92
N HIS A 94 14.19 -4.37 -22.85
CA HIS A 94 14.05 -4.60 -24.29
C HIS A 94 15.36 -5.14 -24.85
N GLU A 95 15.25 -5.98 -25.85
CA GLU A 95 16.42 -6.35 -26.65
C GLU A 95 16.77 -5.20 -27.60
N GLY A 96 18.05 -4.80 -27.63
CA GLY A 96 18.53 -3.71 -28.47
C GLY A 96 18.19 -2.30 -27.94
N LYS A 97 18.14 -1.33 -28.86
CA LYS A 97 17.81 0.07 -28.57
C LYS A 97 16.41 0.37 -29.14
N PRO A 98 15.36 0.37 -28.33
CA PRO A 98 14.03 0.67 -28.81
C PRO A 98 13.89 2.14 -29.18
N HIS A 99 13.12 2.42 -30.23
CA HIS A 99 12.63 3.75 -30.56
C HIS A 99 11.18 3.86 -30.12
N TYR A 100 10.94 4.63 -29.07
CA TYR A 100 9.59 4.83 -28.55
C TYR A 100 8.83 5.86 -29.38
N HIS A 101 7.60 5.55 -29.76
CA HIS A 101 6.65 6.50 -30.35
C HIS A 101 5.71 7.08 -29.30
N ALA A 102 5.51 6.37 -28.19
CA ALA A 102 4.79 6.82 -26.99
C ALA A 102 5.36 6.14 -25.75
N MET A 103 5.38 6.82 -24.61
CA MET A 103 5.82 6.29 -23.31
C MET A 103 4.83 6.75 -22.24
N GLU A 104 3.82 5.95 -21.99
CA GLU A 104 2.75 6.26 -21.03
C GLU A 104 2.75 5.32 -19.82
N VAL A 105 3.41 4.16 -19.93
CA VAL A 105 3.53 3.22 -18.82
C VAL A 105 4.51 3.76 -17.79
N GLN A 106 3.99 4.08 -16.63
CA GLN A 106 4.78 4.62 -15.53
C GLN A 106 5.56 3.51 -14.83
N VAL A 107 6.83 3.76 -14.53
CA VAL A 107 7.75 2.87 -13.83
C VAL A 107 8.53 3.64 -12.77
N GLY A 108 9.21 2.92 -11.90
CA GLY A 108 10.04 3.49 -10.85
C GLY A 108 9.42 3.34 -9.46
N PRO A 109 9.98 4.01 -8.45
CA PRO A 109 9.51 3.93 -7.08
C PRO A 109 8.17 4.67 -6.90
N PHE A 110 7.34 4.15 -6.02
CA PHE A 110 6.13 4.80 -5.56
C PHE A 110 5.98 4.64 -4.05
N GLU A 111 5.26 5.57 -3.45
CA GLU A 111 4.78 5.51 -2.09
C GLU A 111 3.41 6.19 -2.03
N ARG A 112 2.42 5.49 -1.47
CA ARG A 112 1.09 6.00 -1.23
C ARG A 112 0.78 5.88 0.26
N ARG A 113 0.32 6.96 0.85
CA ARG A 113 -0.03 7.01 2.27
C ARG A 113 -1.48 7.46 2.42
N PHE A 114 -2.26 6.67 3.11
CA PHE A 114 -3.68 6.89 3.29
C PHE A 114 -4.00 6.98 4.78
N ARG A 115 -4.44 8.15 5.23
CA ARG A 115 -5.05 8.26 6.55
C ARG A 115 -6.45 7.68 6.46
N LEU A 116 -6.71 6.65 7.24
CA LEU A 116 -8.00 5.98 7.19
C LEU A 116 -9.09 6.82 7.86
N PRO A 117 -10.28 6.97 7.22
CA PRO A 117 -11.36 7.82 7.71
C PRO A 117 -12.11 7.22 8.90
N VAL A 118 -11.92 5.92 9.13
CA VAL A 118 -12.60 5.17 10.18
C VAL A 118 -11.60 4.33 10.97
N PRO A 119 -11.85 4.08 12.25
CA PRO A 119 -11.02 3.18 13.04
C PRO A 119 -11.16 1.74 12.52
N VAL A 120 -10.04 1.08 12.37
CA VAL A 120 -9.95 -0.31 11.90
C VAL A 120 -9.22 -1.18 12.93
N ASP A 121 -9.48 -2.47 12.87
CA ASP A 121 -8.75 -3.46 13.65
C ASP A 121 -7.43 -3.81 12.96
N PRO A 122 -6.27 -3.47 13.55
CA PRO A 122 -4.97 -3.77 12.95
C PRO A 122 -4.72 -5.28 12.74
N GLU A 123 -5.26 -6.13 13.60
CA GLU A 123 -5.10 -7.59 13.52
C GLU A 123 -5.92 -8.21 12.37
N SER A 124 -6.89 -7.47 11.87
CA SER A 124 -7.78 -7.89 10.78
C SER A 124 -7.20 -7.63 9.39
N ILE A 125 -6.12 -6.85 9.27
CA ILE A 125 -5.60 -6.41 7.98
C ILE A 125 -5.17 -7.61 7.13
N ARG A 126 -5.71 -7.68 5.92
CA ARG A 126 -5.36 -8.70 4.94
C ARG A 126 -5.05 -8.01 3.62
N ALA A 127 -3.97 -8.43 3.00
CA ALA A 127 -3.58 -7.98 1.66
C ALA A 127 -3.58 -9.18 0.71
N ASN A 128 -4.20 -9.01 -0.43
CA ASN A 128 -4.23 -9.98 -1.51
C ASN A 128 -3.76 -9.32 -2.80
N TYR A 129 -2.86 -9.97 -3.52
CA TYR A 129 -2.36 -9.50 -4.80
C TYR A 129 -2.70 -10.54 -5.87
N ASP A 130 -3.52 -10.13 -6.81
CA ASP A 130 -3.97 -10.98 -7.92
C ASP A 130 -4.08 -10.19 -9.22
N GLN A 131 -3.61 -10.77 -10.31
CA GLN A 131 -3.70 -10.23 -11.68
C GLN A 131 -3.27 -8.75 -11.83
N GLY A 132 -2.33 -8.30 -11.02
CA GLY A 132 -1.83 -6.92 -11.07
C GLY A 132 -2.54 -5.94 -10.14
N PHE A 133 -3.54 -6.39 -9.41
CA PHE A 133 -4.26 -5.58 -8.43
C PHE A 133 -3.92 -6.01 -7.00
N LEU A 134 -3.61 -5.03 -6.17
CA LEU A 134 -3.45 -5.20 -4.73
C LEU A 134 -4.75 -4.77 -4.05
N GLU A 135 -5.39 -5.69 -3.34
CA GLU A 135 -6.50 -5.42 -2.44
C GLU A 135 -6.02 -5.47 -1.00
N VAL A 136 -6.21 -4.40 -0.25
CA VAL A 136 -5.98 -4.38 1.20
C VAL A 136 -7.33 -4.18 1.90
N ARG A 137 -7.74 -5.18 2.66
CA ARG A 137 -8.99 -5.20 3.41
C ARG A 137 -8.74 -5.04 4.89
N LEU A 138 -9.44 -4.09 5.53
CA LEU A 138 -9.30 -3.74 6.93
C LEU A 138 -10.70 -3.76 7.57
N ALA A 139 -10.93 -4.63 8.56
CA ALA A 139 -12.21 -4.65 9.26
C ALA A 139 -12.41 -3.37 10.09
N LYS A 140 -13.58 -2.78 9.99
CA LYS A 140 -13.94 -1.61 10.80
C LYS A 140 -14.15 -2.02 12.25
N LEU A 141 -13.61 -1.23 13.17
CA LEU A 141 -13.97 -1.38 14.56
C LEU A 141 -15.42 -0.94 14.77
N PRO A 142 -16.19 -1.62 15.60
CA PRO A 142 -17.54 -1.18 15.92
C PRO A 142 -17.49 0.24 16.51
N PRO A 143 -18.51 1.09 16.25
CA PRO A 143 -18.59 2.40 16.87
C PRO A 143 -18.49 2.22 18.38
N ARG A 144 -17.55 2.94 19.02
CA ARG A 144 -17.55 3.00 20.47
C ARG A 144 -18.87 3.68 20.87
N LEU A 145 -19.77 2.92 21.44
CA LEU A 145 -20.96 3.47 22.09
C LEU A 145 -20.41 4.32 23.24
N SER A 146 -20.29 5.63 22.99
CA SER A 146 -20.06 6.60 24.05
C SER A 146 -21.34 6.60 24.89
N GLY A 147 -21.34 5.81 25.95
CA GLY A 147 -22.40 5.88 26.93
C GLY A 147 -22.55 7.33 27.46
N PRO A 148 -23.70 7.74 27.90
CA PRO A 148 -23.90 9.10 28.39
C PRO A 148 -22.89 9.39 29.49
N GLN A 149 -21.98 10.34 29.26
CA GLN A 149 -21.08 10.85 30.30
C GLN A 149 -21.89 11.76 31.22
N SER A 150 -22.11 11.30 32.42
CA SER A 150 -22.68 12.12 33.50
C SER A 150 -21.62 13.16 33.92
N VAL A 151 -21.83 14.43 33.53
CA VAL A 151 -20.99 15.55 33.96
C VAL A 151 -21.55 16.01 35.32
N ARG A 152 -20.76 15.89 36.39
CA ARG A 152 -21.09 16.52 37.67
C ARG A 152 -20.86 18.02 37.51
N VAL A 153 -21.94 18.79 37.65
CA VAL A 153 -21.88 20.24 37.80
C VAL A 153 -21.60 20.53 39.28
N GLN A 154 -20.53 21.27 39.53
CA GLN A 154 -20.23 21.81 40.87
C GLN A 154 -20.90 23.15 41.05
#